data_7e2a893309a3b3772c97b7301573b2ba
#
_entry.id   7e2a893309a3b3772c97b7301573b2ba
#
_cell.length_a   1.000
_cell.length_b   1.000
_cell.length_c   1.000
_cell.angle_alpha   90.00
_cell.angle_beta   90.00
_cell.angle_gamma   90.00
#
_symmetry.space_group_name_H-M   'P 1'
#
loop_
_entity.id
_entity.type
_entity.pdbx_description
1 polymer ?
#
loop_
_entity_poly.entity_id
_entity_poly.type
_entity_poly.pdbx_seq_one_letter_code
_entity_poly.pdbx_strand_id
1 'polypeptide(L)'
;ENYPYAIQYAINWAWSVQNPDGTVDNYDESDIQTYHKKVLGETNFKLLFNSKEEAKQCVRDYKRHLRQKYYKKGLKEKDGYTQYETLYYNPQPQVSFTILDQSTGFVKAIVGGRGKKNVSLSLDRATASTRQPGSTFKILSTYAPAIDTMGYTLSTTIVDEPFSYSNGRPVENWNHTYKGTVTVKQAIAQSMNVCAVKTLTAITPQLGYDYLLNFGISTLVDNRVEKNGSVSSDIHQALALGGITDGVTNLEMTAAYASIANTGKYIRPVFYSQVIDSNGRVLLDNTAPKAKTILKDSTAYLLTQAMISVVKEGTGTPCQLEGGM
;
A
#
# COMPACT_ATOMS: atom_id res chain seq x y z
N GLU A 1 -7.70 1.14 24.14
CA GLU A 1 -8.03 1.09 22.69
C GLU A 1 -9.36 1.77 22.42
N ASN A 2 -9.45 3.06 22.71
CA ASN A 2 -10.63 3.88 22.44
C ASN A 2 -10.54 4.48 21.04
N TYR A 3 -10.78 3.66 20.02
CA TYR A 3 -11.04 4.19 18.69
C TYR A 3 -12.53 4.46 18.53
N PRO A 4 -12.93 5.65 18.01
CA PRO A 4 -14.35 5.99 17.78
C PRO A 4 -15.00 5.14 16.68
N TYR A 5 -14.23 4.29 16.00
CA TYR A 5 -14.72 3.37 14.98
C TYR A 5 -14.71 1.94 15.51
N ALA A 6 -15.82 1.25 15.37
CA ALA A 6 -15.95 -0.14 15.76
C ALA A 6 -14.85 -0.98 15.10
N ILE A 7 -14.10 -1.72 15.92
CA ILE A 7 -13.14 -2.70 15.42
C ILE A 7 -13.96 -3.83 14.82
N GLN A 8 -13.72 -4.13 13.54
CA GLN A 8 -14.27 -5.29 12.88
C GLN A 8 -13.23 -6.41 12.86
N TYR A 9 -13.67 -7.63 12.61
CA TYR A 9 -12.81 -8.82 12.54
C TYR A 9 -12.99 -9.51 11.20
N ALA A 10 -11.89 -9.69 10.47
CA ALA A 10 -11.81 -10.70 9.42
C ALA A 10 -11.40 -12.03 10.05
N ILE A 11 -11.75 -13.15 9.42
CA ILE A 11 -11.36 -14.47 9.90
C ILE A 11 -10.34 -15.13 8.96
N ASN A 12 -9.48 -15.97 9.56
CA ASN A 12 -8.83 -17.07 8.88
C ASN A 12 -9.36 -18.36 9.52
N TRP A 13 -10.01 -19.17 8.73
CA TRP A 13 -10.61 -20.41 9.16
C TRP A 13 -10.18 -21.54 8.24
N ALA A 14 -9.80 -22.66 8.83
CA ALA A 14 -9.53 -23.89 8.10
C ALA A 14 -10.19 -25.06 8.85
N TRP A 15 -10.83 -25.96 8.12
CA TRP A 15 -11.49 -27.12 8.66
C TRP A 15 -11.30 -28.32 7.74
N SER A 16 -10.73 -29.41 8.27
CA SER A 16 -10.52 -30.67 7.58
C SER A 16 -11.39 -31.74 8.19
N VAL A 17 -12.11 -32.48 7.33
CA VAL A 17 -13.01 -33.57 7.70
C VAL A 17 -12.52 -34.87 7.07
N GLN A 18 -12.29 -35.88 7.88
CA GLN A 18 -11.97 -37.22 7.37
C GLN A 18 -13.25 -37.98 7.01
N ASN A 19 -13.31 -38.49 5.80
CA ASN A 19 -14.39 -39.34 5.31
C ASN A 19 -14.16 -40.82 5.67
N PRO A 20 -15.22 -41.68 5.69
CA PRO A 20 -15.08 -43.12 5.98
C PRO A 20 -14.17 -43.87 5.00
N ASP A 21 -14.01 -43.39 3.79
CA ASP A 21 -13.13 -43.95 2.76
C ASP A 21 -11.66 -43.51 2.90
N GLY A 22 -11.33 -42.74 3.96
CA GLY A 22 -10.00 -42.21 4.23
C GLY A 22 -9.66 -40.93 3.49
N THR A 23 -10.52 -40.45 2.61
CA THR A 23 -10.33 -39.12 1.96
C THR A 23 -10.56 -37.97 2.93
N VAL A 24 -10.00 -36.80 2.64
CA VAL A 24 -10.13 -35.59 3.48
C VAL A 24 -10.78 -34.47 2.67
N ASP A 25 -11.89 -33.95 3.17
CA ASP A 25 -12.49 -32.73 2.67
C ASP A 25 -11.89 -31.54 3.43
N ASN A 26 -11.39 -30.53 2.70
CA ASN A 26 -10.84 -29.30 3.28
C ASN A 26 -11.74 -28.12 2.94
N TYR A 27 -11.95 -27.27 3.93
CA TYR A 27 -12.74 -26.05 3.84
C TYR A 27 -11.96 -24.86 4.41
N ASP A 28 -12.19 -23.69 3.85
CA ASP A 28 -11.63 -22.43 4.34
C ASP A 28 -12.68 -21.29 4.32
N GLU A 29 -12.24 -20.10 4.67
CA GLU A 29 -13.11 -18.92 4.69
C GLU A 29 -13.66 -18.55 3.30
N SER A 30 -13.00 -18.94 2.20
CA SER A 30 -13.49 -18.68 0.84
C SER A 30 -14.72 -19.51 0.50
N ASP A 31 -14.84 -20.69 1.10
CA ASP A 31 -16.03 -21.55 0.98
C ASP A 31 -17.23 -20.90 1.68
N ILE A 32 -17.03 -20.28 2.85
CA ILE A 32 -18.06 -19.51 3.54
C ILE A 32 -18.53 -18.36 2.66
N GLN A 33 -17.60 -17.61 2.07
CA GLN A 33 -17.94 -16.51 1.17
C GLN A 33 -18.73 -16.99 -0.06
N THR A 34 -18.34 -18.13 -0.62
CA THR A 34 -19.02 -18.75 -1.76
C THR A 34 -20.43 -19.21 -1.38
N TYR A 35 -20.61 -19.81 -0.20
CA TYR A 35 -21.90 -20.21 0.33
C TYR A 35 -22.86 -19.02 0.48
N HIS A 36 -22.42 -17.94 1.12
CA HIS A 36 -23.24 -16.72 1.26
C HIS A 36 -23.64 -16.15 -0.10
N LYS A 37 -22.69 -16.04 -1.03
CA LYS A 37 -22.96 -15.46 -2.36
C LYS A 37 -23.84 -16.35 -3.25
N LYS A 38 -23.55 -17.65 -3.32
CA LYS A 38 -24.20 -18.57 -4.30
C LYS A 38 -25.42 -19.29 -3.74
N VAL A 39 -25.43 -19.60 -2.43
CA VAL A 39 -26.53 -20.38 -1.81
C VAL A 39 -27.52 -19.48 -1.11
N LEU A 40 -27.05 -18.47 -0.35
CA LEU A 40 -27.91 -17.51 0.34
C LEU A 40 -28.30 -16.30 -0.50
N GLY A 41 -27.69 -16.09 -1.68
CA GLY A 41 -27.97 -14.94 -2.54
C GLY A 41 -27.41 -13.60 -2.07
N GLU A 42 -26.54 -13.60 -1.06
CA GLU A 42 -25.93 -12.40 -0.47
C GLU A 42 -24.72 -11.94 -1.28
N THR A 43 -24.94 -11.38 -2.47
CA THR A 43 -23.87 -11.03 -3.44
C THR A 43 -22.80 -10.07 -2.86
N ASN A 44 -23.18 -9.21 -1.91
CA ASN A 44 -22.30 -8.24 -1.26
C ASN A 44 -21.68 -8.75 0.05
N PHE A 45 -21.88 -10.02 0.41
CA PHE A 45 -21.33 -10.57 1.63
C PHE A 45 -19.80 -10.43 1.68
N LYS A 46 -19.32 -9.94 2.83
CA LYS A 46 -17.90 -9.82 3.15
C LYS A 46 -17.61 -10.60 4.42
N LEU A 47 -16.46 -11.26 4.48
CA LEU A 47 -15.96 -11.94 5.69
C LEU A 47 -15.44 -10.91 6.71
N LEU A 48 -16.32 -9.99 7.10
CA LEU A 48 -16.03 -8.88 8.01
C LEU A 48 -17.15 -8.77 9.05
N PHE A 49 -16.83 -8.92 10.31
CA PHE A 49 -17.77 -9.09 11.42
C PHE A 49 -17.55 -8.03 12.49
N ASN A 50 -18.62 -7.56 13.12
CA ASN A 50 -18.55 -6.55 14.17
C ASN A 50 -18.11 -7.11 15.53
N SER A 51 -18.17 -8.44 15.70
CA SER A 51 -17.67 -9.14 16.88
C SER A 51 -17.08 -10.51 16.54
N LYS A 52 -16.27 -11.05 17.46
CA LYS A 52 -15.74 -12.42 17.35
C LYS A 52 -16.86 -13.46 17.45
N GLU A 53 -17.89 -13.16 18.22
CA GLU A 53 -19.08 -14.00 18.43
C GLU A 53 -19.88 -14.12 17.14
N GLU A 54 -20.08 -13.01 16.41
CA GLU A 54 -20.71 -12.99 15.10
C GLU A 54 -19.92 -13.83 14.08
N ALA A 55 -18.61 -13.63 14.03
CA ALA A 55 -17.72 -14.41 13.17
C ALA A 55 -17.78 -15.92 13.47
N LYS A 56 -17.74 -16.30 14.75
CA LYS A 56 -17.87 -17.69 15.21
C LYS A 56 -19.24 -18.26 14.87
N GLN A 57 -20.30 -17.45 14.94
CA GLN A 57 -21.63 -17.88 14.56
C GLN A 57 -21.73 -18.17 13.07
N CYS A 58 -21.18 -17.32 12.23
CA CYS A 58 -21.12 -17.51 10.77
C CYS A 58 -20.43 -18.85 10.41
N VAL A 59 -19.29 -19.16 11.03
CA VAL A 59 -18.61 -20.45 10.84
C VAL A 59 -19.49 -21.61 11.27
N ARG A 60 -20.17 -21.52 12.44
CA ARG A 60 -21.08 -22.57 12.92
C ARG A 60 -22.26 -22.78 11.97
N ASP A 61 -22.81 -21.74 11.39
CA ASP A 61 -23.93 -21.83 10.47
C ASP A 61 -23.54 -22.48 9.17
N TYR A 62 -22.35 -22.14 8.64
CA TYR A 62 -21.80 -22.83 7.47
C TYR A 62 -21.52 -24.33 7.77
N LYS A 63 -20.90 -24.65 8.88
CA LYS A 63 -20.70 -26.06 9.31
C LYS A 63 -22.05 -26.79 9.45
N ARG A 64 -23.09 -26.13 9.96
CA ARG A 64 -24.45 -26.68 10.07
C ARG A 64 -25.04 -26.98 8.67
N HIS A 65 -24.82 -26.11 7.70
CA HIS A 65 -25.23 -26.35 6.30
C HIS A 65 -24.57 -27.63 5.74
N LEU A 66 -23.30 -27.86 6.04
CA LEU A 66 -22.59 -29.06 5.57
C LEU A 66 -22.95 -30.35 6.33
N ARG A 67 -23.58 -30.29 7.50
CA ARG A 67 -23.91 -31.47 8.33
C ARG A 67 -24.68 -32.53 7.57
N GLN A 68 -25.63 -32.15 6.73
CA GLN A 68 -26.42 -33.13 5.94
C GLN A 68 -25.53 -33.94 4.98
N LYS A 69 -24.47 -33.35 4.43
CA LYS A 69 -23.49 -34.04 3.58
C LYS A 69 -22.80 -35.14 4.35
N TYR A 70 -22.35 -34.85 5.58
CA TYR A 70 -21.62 -35.81 6.42
C TYR A 70 -22.52 -36.84 7.05
N TYR A 71 -23.73 -36.50 7.47
CA TYR A 71 -24.71 -37.48 7.95
C TYR A 71 -25.11 -38.48 6.86
N LYS A 72 -25.24 -38.08 5.61
CA LYS A 72 -25.45 -38.98 4.48
C LYS A 72 -24.29 -39.95 4.24
N LYS A 73 -23.07 -39.57 4.62
CA LYS A 73 -21.87 -40.42 4.59
C LYS A 73 -21.69 -41.29 5.84
N GLY A 74 -22.65 -41.26 6.78
CA GLY A 74 -22.59 -42.01 8.03
C GLY A 74 -21.77 -41.38 9.12
N LEU A 75 -21.22 -40.18 8.92
CA LEU A 75 -20.43 -39.44 9.90
C LEU A 75 -21.34 -38.67 10.85
N LYS A 76 -21.10 -38.79 12.16
CA LYS A 76 -21.78 -38.00 13.21
C LYS A 76 -20.73 -37.13 13.94
N GLU A 77 -21.11 -35.91 14.27
CA GLU A 77 -20.19 -34.96 14.94
C GLU A 77 -19.63 -35.51 16.26
N LYS A 78 -20.45 -36.29 17.00
CA LYS A 78 -20.03 -36.99 18.22
C LYS A 78 -18.93 -38.04 18.00
N ASP A 79 -18.77 -38.51 16.78
CA ASP A 79 -17.80 -39.57 16.44
C ASP A 79 -16.42 -38.96 16.03
N GLY A 80 -16.29 -37.64 16.12
CA GLY A 80 -15.01 -36.95 15.92
C GLY A 80 -14.50 -36.89 14.49
N TYR A 81 -15.38 -36.70 13.51
CA TYR A 81 -14.96 -36.62 12.11
C TYR A 81 -14.12 -35.40 11.76
N THR A 82 -14.05 -34.40 12.64
CA THR A 82 -13.15 -33.24 12.49
C THR A 82 -11.71 -33.69 12.72
N GLN A 83 -10.89 -33.66 11.69
CA GLN A 83 -9.47 -33.96 11.77
C GLN A 83 -8.65 -32.77 12.23
N TYR A 84 -9.03 -31.60 11.78
CA TYR A 84 -8.33 -30.34 12.09
C TYR A 84 -9.29 -29.16 11.97
N GLU A 85 -9.19 -28.22 12.89
CA GLU A 85 -9.91 -26.94 12.77
C GLU A 85 -9.12 -25.81 13.43
N THR A 86 -9.01 -24.70 12.72
CA THR A 86 -8.49 -23.44 13.27
C THR A 86 -9.41 -22.30 12.93
N LEU A 87 -9.54 -21.33 13.84
CA LEU A 87 -10.26 -20.08 13.64
C LEU A 87 -9.49 -18.95 14.31
N TYR A 88 -8.96 -18.06 13.49
CA TYR A 88 -8.26 -16.87 13.96
C TYR A 88 -9.03 -15.61 13.56
N TYR A 89 -8.99 -14.60 14.44
CA TYR A 89 -9.64 -13.31 14.25
C TYR A 89 -8.60 -12.23 14.00
N ASN A 90 -8.68 -11.58 12.85
CA ASN A 90 -7.78 -10.51 12.45
C ASN A 90 -8.49 -9.16 12.60
N PRO A 91 -8.08 -8.30 13.53
CA PRO A 91 -8.74 -7.01 13.73
C PRO A 91 -8.59 -6.11 12.48
N GLN A 92 -9.64 -5.35 12.17
CA GLN A 92 -9.67 -4.38 11.08
C GLN A 92 -9.94 -2.97 11.65
N PRO A 93 -9.42 -1.91 11.03
CA PRO A 93 -8.53 -1.90 9.87
C PRO A 93 -7.15 -2.47 10.16
N GLN A 94 -6.45 -2.90 9.12
CA GLN A 94 -5.05 -3.32 9.18
C GLN A 94 -4.10 -2.12 8.98
N VAL A 95 -2.84 -2.30 9.35
CA VAL A 95 -1.79 -1.30 9.22
C VAL A 95 -0.48 -1.99 8.79
N SER A 96 0.32 -1.28 8.04
CA SER A 96 1.74 -1.61 7.86
C SER A 96 2.59 -0.38 8.17
N PHE A 97 3.80 -0.63 8.67
CA PHE A 97 4.71 0.42 9.08
C PHE A 97 6.16 -0.01 8.87
N THR A 98 6.99 0.91 8.38
CA THR A 98 8.42 0.68 8.15
C THR A 98 9.22 1.84 8.70
N ILE A 99 10.29 1.52 9.44
CA ILE A 99 11.34 2.47 9.83
C ILE A 99 12.62 2.06 9.10
N LEU A 100 13.20 3.00 8.37
CA LEU A 100 14.39 2.80 7.57
C LEU A 100 15.43 3.86 7.91
N ASP A 101 16.69 3.46 8.06
CA ASP A 101 17.82 4.36 8.14
C ASP A 101 18.20 4.82 6.73
N GLN A 102 17.96 6.10 6.41
CA GLN A 102 18.18 6.65 5.09
C GLN A 102 19.64 6.63 4.63
N SER A 103 20.59 6.65 5.58
CA SER A 103 22.02 6.69 5.29
C SER A 103 22.60 5.33 4.93
N THR A 104 21.97 4.25 5.37
CA THR A 104 22.46 2.87 5.22
C THR A 104 21.51 1.96 4.46
N GLY A 105 20.23 2.33 4.35
CA GLY A 105 19.19 1.46 3.78
C GLY A 105 18.73 0.34 4.73
N PHE A 106 19.26 0.26 5.95
CA PHE A 106 18.83 -0.74 6.91
C PHE A 106 17.41 -0.49 7.41
N VAL A 107 16.56 -1.50 7.28
CA VAL A 107 15.23 -1.52 7.89
C VAL A 107 15.40 -1.78 9.39
N LYS A 108 15.13 -0.75 10.20
CA LYS A 108 15.27 -0.80 11.67
C LYS A 108 14.06 -1.44 12.35
N ALA A 109 12.86 -1.24 11.76
CA ALA A 109 11.64 -1.90 12.20
C ALA A 109 10.67 -2.04 11.02
N ILE A 110 9.90 -3.12 11.04
CA ILE A 110 8.85 -3.36 10.07
C ILE A 110 7.67 -4.06 10.75
N VAL A 111 6.46 -3.59 10.44
CA VAL A 111 5.20 -4.17 10.91
C VAL A 111 4.31 -4.42 9.69
N GLY A 112 4.03 -5.69 9.40
CA GLY A 112 3.24 -6.11 8.26
C GLY A 112 1.75 -6.28 8.53
N GLY A 113 1.30 -6.03 9.76
CA GLY A 113 -0.10 -6.15 10.12
C GLY A 113 -0.38 -5.92 11.60
N ARG A 114 -1.65 -5.71 11.92
CA ARG A 114 -2.17 -5.53 13.27
C ARG A 114 -2.69 -6.85 13.82
N GLY A 115 -2.48 -7.08 15.11
CA GLY A 115 -2.94 -8.26 15.83
C GLY A 115 -1.84 -9.31 16.05
N LYS A 116 -2.20 -10.40 16.74
CA LYS A 116 -1.28 -11.49 17.03
C LYS A 116 -1.00 -12.31 15.76
N LYS A 117 0.27 -12.56 15.48
CA LYS A 117 0.67 -13.49 14.41
C LYS A 117 0.53 -14.93 14.90
N ASN A 118 -0.43 -15.65 14.33
CA ASN A 118 -0.76 -17.03 14.73
C ASN A 118 -0.32 -18.08 13.68
N VAL A 119 0.09 -17.64 12.49
CA VAL A 119 0.47 -18.51 11.37
C VAL A 119 1.80 -18.07 10.80
N SER A 120 2.67 -19.02 10.48
CA SER A 120 3.90 -18.76 9.73
C SER A 120 3.57 -18.33 8.29
N LEU A 121 4.47 -17.56 7.65
CA LEU A 121 4.33 -17.08 6.27
C LEU A 121 3.02 -16.30 6.01
N SER A 122 2.45 -15.67 7.06
CA SER A 122 1.29 -14.80 6.90
C SER A 122 1.67 -13.53 6.13
N LEU A 123 0.66 -12.91 5.50
CA LEU A 123 0.84 -11.71 4.67
C LEU A 123 1.53 -10.59 5.45
N ASP A 124 2.69 -10.17 4.97
CA ASP A 124 3.37 -8.94 5.37
C ASP A 124 2.91 -7.80 4.44
N ARG A 125 2.07 -6.91 4.96
CA ARG A 125 1.51 -5.81 4.17
C ARG A 125 2.50 -4.70 3.86
N ALA A 126 3.61 -4.63 4.58
CA ALA A 126 4.63 -3.63 4.30
C ALA A 126 5.42 -3.95 3.02
N THR A 127 5.59 -5.25 2.70
CA THR A 127 6.40 -5.72 1.58
C THR A 127 5.59 -6.36 0.45
N ALA A 128 4.41 -6.91 0.75
CA ALA A 128 3.65 -7.74 -0.18
C ALA A 128 2.24 -7.21 -0.52
N SER A 129 1.77 -6.14 0.15
CA SER A 129 0.50 -5.48 -0.21
C SER A 129 0.75 -4.16 -0.89
N THR A 130 0.23 -4.02 -2.09
CA THR A 130 0.23 -2.77 -2.83
C THR A 130 -1.04 -1.96 -2.57
N ARG A 131 -0.92 -0.64 -2.53
CA ARG A 131 -2.02 0.32 -2.39
C ARG A 131 -1.75 1.53 -3.26
N GLN A 132 -2.83 2.18 -3.66
CA GLN A 132 -2.74 3.47 -4.35
C GLN A 132 -2.07 4.50 -3.42
N PRO A 133 -0.95 5.12 -3.84
CA PRO A 133 -0.21 6.07 -3.01
C PRO A 133 -0.93 7.41 -2.86
N GLY A 134 -1.84 7.73 -3.77
CA GLY A 134 -2.55 8.98 -3.76
C GLY A 134 -1.61 10.19 -3.85
N SER A 135 -1.96 11.28 -3.19
CA SER A 135 -1.23 12.56 -3.23
C SER A 135 0.22 12.49 -2.73
N THR A 136 0.63 11.43 -2.04
CA THR A 136 2.05 11.25 -1.68
C THR A 136 2.93 11.07 -2.92
N PHE A 137 2.37 10.65 -4.04
CA PHE A 137 3.11 10.53 -5.30
C PHE A 137 3.47 11.86 -5.95
N LYS A 138 2.74 12.94 -5.66
CA LYS A 138 3.00 14.28 -6.23
C LYS A 138 4.46 14.72 -6.10
N ILE A 139 5.06 14.47 -4.95
CA ILE A 139 6.46 14.80 -4.68
C ILE A 139 7.37 14.00 -5.61
N LEU A 140 7.18 12.68 -5.71
CA LEU A 140 8.08 11.76 -6.40
C LEU A 140 7.92 11.80 -7.92
N SER A 141 6.67 11.76 -8.40
CA SER A 141 6.35 11.67 -9.84
C SER A 141 6.36 13.00 -10.56
N THR A 142 6.14 14.11 -9.83
CA THR A 142 5.85 15.40 -10.46
C THR A 142 6.85 16.48 -10.06
N TYR A 143 6.93 16.81 -8.77
CA TYR A 143 7.74 17.95 -8.33
C TYR A 143 9.23 17.63 -8.29
N ALA A 144 9.62 16.38 -7.97
CA ALA A 144 11.02 15.98 -8.03
C ALA A 144 11.61 16.13 -9.45
N PRO A 145 11.04 15.51 -10.51
CA PRO A 145 11.55 15.71 -11.86
C PRO A 145 11.45 17.16 -12.34
N ALA A 146 10.37 17.90 -11.99
CA ALA A 146 10.22 19.30 -12.39
C ALA A 146 11.33 20.20 -11.84
N ILE A 147 11.68 20.03 -10.56
CA ILE A 147 12.75 20.81 -9.92
C ILE A 147 14.13 20.33 -10.40
N ASP A 148 14.32 19.01 -10.53
CA ASP A 148 15.63 18.42 -10.81
C ASP A 148 16.13 18.71 -12.23
N THR A 149 15.23 18.66 -13.22
CA THR A 149 15.63 18.70 -14.65
C THR A 149 15.00 19.84 -15.45
N MET A 150 13.84 20.36 -15.03
CA MET A 150 13.08 21.34 -15.82
C MET A 150 13.22 22.76 -15.30
N GLY A 151 14.14 22.99 -14.35
CA GLY A 151 14.43 24.33 -13.82
C GLY A 151 13.35 24.92 -12.92
N TYR A 152 12.40 24.13 -12.44
CA TYR A 152 11.41 24.62 -11.48
C TYR A 152 12.08 24.94 -10.14
N THR A 153 11.52 25.93 -9.45
CA THR A 153 11.89 26.32 -8.09
C THR A 153 10.64 26.35 -7.20
N LEU A 154 10.81 26.51 -5.90
CA LEU A 154 9.67 26.68 -5.00
C LEU A 154 8.85 27.96 -5.27
N SER A 155 9.45 28.94 -5.95
CA SER A 155 8.80 30.19 -6.35
C SER A 155 8.21 30.15 -7.77
N THR A 156 8.45 29.09 -8.54
CA THR A 156 7.82 28.93 -9.86
C THR A 156 6.30 28.95 -9.70
N THR A 157 5.62 29.73 -10.54
CA THR A 157 4.16 29.89 -10.45
C THR A 157 3.41 28.94 -11.37
N ILE A 158 2.26 28.50 -10.92
CA ILE A 158 1.32 27.63 -11.65
C ILE A 158 -0.07 28.27 -11.48
N VAL A 159 -0.87 28.27 -12.53
CA VAL A 159 -2.26 28.75 -12.44
C VAL A 159 -3.18 27.61 -12.05
N ASP A 160 -3.76 27.71 -10.86
CA ASP A 160 -4.77 26.80 -10.33
C ASP A 160 -6.16 27.25 -10.80
N GLU A 161 -6.66 26.65 -11.87
CA GLU A 161 -7.91 26.98 -12.57
C GLU A 161 -8.57 25.71 -13.09
N PRO A 162 -9.83 25.73 -13.55
CA PRO A 162 -10.46 24.57 -14.16
C PRO A 162 -9.56 23.92 -15.23
N PHE A 163 -9.30 22.64 -15.09
CA PHE A 163 -8.42 21.86 -15.96
C PHE A 163 -8.98 20.45 -16.18
N SER A 164 -8.69 19.84 -17.32
CA SER A 164 -9.11 18.48 -17.63
C SER A 164 -7.94 17.64 -18.11
N TYR A 165 -8.04 16.34 -17.85
CA TYR A 165 -7.17 15.35 -18.49
C TYR A 165 -7.37 15.35 -20.01
N SER A 166 -6.43 14.78 -20.75
CA SER A 166 -6.49 14.65 -22.21
C SER A 166 -7.74 13.93 -22.73
N ASN A 167 -8.37 13.10 -21.90
CA ASN A 167 -9.63 12.41 -22.21
C ASN A 167 -10.89 13.24 -21.88
N GLY A 168 -10.75 14.50 -21.52
CA GLY A 168 -11.84 15.43 -21.20
C GLY A 168 -12.39 15.33 -19.76
N ARG A 169 -11.94 14.35 -18.94
CA ARG A 169 -12.38 14.26 -17.56
C ARG A 169 -11.81 15.41 -16.74
N PRO A 170 -12.63 16.13 -15.93
CA PRO A 170 -12.14 17.25 -15.12
C PRO A 170 -11.19 16.76 -14.01
N VAL A 171 -10.22 17.62 -13.70
CA VAL A 171 -9.34 17.50 -12.53
C VAL A 171 -9.85 18.46 -11.47
N GLU A 172 -10.19 17.94 -10.30
CA GLU A 172 -10.72 18.74 -9.20
C GLU A 172 -9.74 18.76 -8.02
N ASN A 173 -9.62 19.92 -7.38
CA ASN A 173 -8.98 20.03 -6.08
C ASN A 173 -9.89 19.39 -5.00
N TRP A 174 -9.30 18.91 -3.90
CA TRP A 174 -10.03 18.23 -2.83
C TRP A 174 -11.12 19.08 -2.17
N ASN A 175 -10.98 20.41 -2.22
CA ASN A 175 -11.91 21.40 -1.67
C ASN A 175 -12.84 22.04 -2.72
N HIS A 176 -12.80 21.54 -3.97
CA HIS A 176 -13.60 22.03 -5.10
C HIS A 176 -13.45 23.53 -5.38
N THR A 177 -12.30 24.12 -5.00
CA THR A 177 -12.00 25.56 -5.24
C THR A 177 -10.70 25.73 -6.01
N TYR A 178 -10.54 26.89 -6.63
CA TYR A 178 -9.35 27.30 -7.38
C TYR A 178 -8.79 28.59 -6.80
N LYS A 179 -7.48 28.71 -6.73
CA LYS A 179 -6.78 29.85 -6.11
C LYS A 179 -6.11 30.80 -7.11
N GLY A 180 -6.21 30.51 -8.41
CA GLY A 180 -5.49 31.31 -9.44
C GLY A 180 -3.99 31.06 -9.38
N THR A 181 -3.19 32.09 -9.54
CA THR A 181 -1.72 31.96 -9.55
C THR A 181 -1.18 31.62 -8.16
N VAL A 182 -0.53 30.48 -8.05
CA VAL A 182 0.11 29.98 -6.82
C VAL A 182 1.54 29.56 -7.11
N THR A 183 2.39 29.51 -6.09
CA THR A 183 3.75 28.99 -6.22
C THR A 183 3.77 27.45 -6.08
N VAL A 184 4.83 26.81 -6.60
CA VAL A 184 5.08 25.37 -6.37
C VAL A 184 5.06 25.02 -4.88
N LYS A 185 5.67 25.88 -4.03
CA LYS A 185 5.62 25.71 -2.57
C LYS A 185 4.18 25.64 -2.05
N GLN A 186 3.33 26.57 -2.45
CA GLN A 186 1.91 26.62 -2.05
C GLN A 186 1.13 25.42 -2.60
N ALA A 187 1.38 25.04 -3.86
CA ALA A 187 0.73 23.90 -4.49
C ALA A 187 1.06 22.58 -3.76
N ILE A 188 2.30 22.39 -3.31
CA ILE A 188 2.74 21.26 -2.50
C ILE A 188 2.09 21.34 -1.11
N ALA A 189 2.20 22.47 -0.42
CA ALA A 189 1.68 22.63 0.95
C ALA A 189 0.18 22.34 1.04
N GLN A 190 -0.59 22.78 0.05
CA GLN A 190 -2.05 22.60 0.00
C GLN A 190 -2.48 21.36 -0.79
N SER A 191 -1.52 20.55 -1.24
CA SER A 191 -1.79 19.32 -2.01
C SER A 191 -2.72 19.53 -3.20
N MET A 192 -2.49 20.61 -3.99
CA MET A 192 -3.36 20.97 -5.11
C MET A 192 -3.26 19.98 -6.26
N ASN A 193 -4.40 19.40 -6.66
CA ASN A 193 -4.44 18.39 -7.70
C ASN A 193 -4.20 18.98 -9.09
N VAL A 194 -4.88 20.09 -9.39
CA VAL A 194 -4.76 20.77 -10.69
C VAL A 194 -3.32 21.15 -10.97
N CYS A 195 -2.65 21.78 -10.00
CA CYS A 195 -1.25 22.17 -10.13
C CYS A 195 -0.33 20.97 -10.41
N ALA A 196 -0.55 19.85 -9.69
CA ALA A 196 0.26 18.65 -9.89
C ALA A 196 0.06 18.06 -11.28
N VAL A 197 -1.19 17.92 -11.75
CA VAL A 197 -1.49 17.36 -13.08
C VAL A 197 -0.97 18.27 -14.19
N LYS A 198 -1.14 19.60 -14.07
CA LYS A 198 -0.58 20.57 -15.03
C LYS A 198 0.94 20.50 -15.09
N THR A 199 1.61 20.40 -13.94
CA THR A 199 3.07 20.26 -13.88
C THR A 199 3.52 18.96 -14.54
N LEU A 200 2.92 17.81 -14.20
CA LEU A 200 3.28 16.54 -14.83
C LEU A 200 3.02 16.55 -16.34
N THR A 201 1.93 17.18 -16.78
CA THR A 201 1.63 17.34 -18.21
C THR A 201 2.73 18.13 -18.91
N ALA A 202 3.21 19.22 -18.28
CA ALA A 202 4.27 20.07 -18.84
C ALA A 202 5.64 19.38 -18.94
N ILE A 203 6.00 18.56 -17.94
CA ILE A 203 7.27 17.81 -17.91
C ILE A 203 7.19 16.43 -18.58
N THR A 204 6.03 16.00 -18.99
CA THR A 204 5.61 14.71 -19.55
C THR A 204 5.42 13.61 -18.48
N PRO A 205 4.36 12.78 -18.61
CA PRO A 205 4.16 11.62 -17.74
C PRO A 205 5.31 10.61 -17.81
N GLN A 206 5.99 10.47 -18.96
CA GLN A 206 7.14 9.58 -19.10
C GLN A 206 8.26 9.97 -18.15
N LEU A 207 8.61 11.25 -18.05
CA LEU A 207 9.65 11.70 -17.13
C LEU A 207 9.30 11.38 -15.68
N GLY A 208 8.04 11.59 -15.29
CA GLY A 208 7.55 11.23 -13.96
C GLY A 208 7.66 9.73 -13.68
N TYR A 209 7.31 8.90 -14.64
CA TYR A 209 7.43 7.45 -14.59
C TYR A 209 8.90 7.01 -14.41
N ASP A 210 9.81 7.55 -15.20
CA ASP A 210 11.25 7.22 -15.13
C ASP A 210 11.86 7.59 -13.77
N TYR A 211 11.44 8.72 -13.21
CA TYR A 211 11.85 9.11 -11.85
C TYR A 211 11.34 8.14 -10.78
N LEU A 212 10.11 7.68 -10.88
CA LEU A 212 9.57 6.67 -9.96
C LEU A 212 10.34 5.36 -10.00
N LEU A 213 10.77 4.90 -11.19
CA LEU A 213 11.66 3.75 -11.31
C LEU A 213 13.01 3.99 -10.61
N ASN A 214 13.58 5.20 -10.75
CA ASN A 214 14.80 5.57 -10.06
C ASN A 214 14.63 5.64 -8.54
N PHE A 215 13.45 6.01 -8.05
CA PHE A 215 13.08 5.95 -6.63
C PHE A 215 12.85 4.52 -6.10
N GLY A 216 12.97 3.50 -6.97
CA GLY A 216 12.86 2.09 -6.58
C GLY A 216 11.44 1.54 -6.54
N ILE A 217 10.47 2.22 -7.16
CA ILE A 217 9.11 1.70 -7.32
C ILE A 217 9.13 0.62 -8.41
N SER A 218 8.91 -0.63 -8.04
CA SER A 218 9.01 -1.78 -8.94
C SER A 218 7.67 -2.27 -9.50
N THR A 219 6.56 -1.75 -8.97
CA THR A 219 5.20 -2.19 -9.28
C THR A 219 4.54 -1.41 -10.42
N LEU A 220 5.28 -0.47 -11.03
CA LEU A 220 4.77 0.35 -12.15
C LEU A 220 4.57 -0.49 -13.40
N VAL A 221 3.49 -0.21 -14.10
CA VAL A 221 3.12 -0.85 -15.37
C VAL A 221 3.42 0.10 -16.53
N ASP A 222 4.31 -0.32 -17.41
CA ASP A 222 4.58 0.40 -18.67
C ASP A 222 3.53 0.06 -19.74
N ASN A 223 3.44 -1.25 -20.06
CA ASN A 223 2.55 -1.76 -21.11
C ASN A 223 2.16 -3.20 -20.77
N ARG A 224 0.95 -3.39 -20.22
CA ARG A 224 0.42 -4.71 -19.88
C ARG A 224 -0.88 -4.98 -20.60
N VAL A 225 -0.92 -6.06 -21.38
CA VAL A 225 -2.16 -6.54 -22.00
C VAL A 225 -2.96 -7.30 -20.94
N GLU A 226 -4.14 -6.80 -20.63
CA GLU A 226 -5.07 -7.40 -19.67
C GLU A 226 -5.83 -8.58 -20.31
N LYS A 227 -6.45 -9.43 -19.48
CA LYS A 227 -7.21 -10.61 -19.95
C LYS A 227 -8.35 -10.28 -20.92
N ASN A 228 -8.88 -9.07 -20.86
CA ASN A 228 -9.94 -8.57 -21.75
C ASN A 228 -9.40 -7.91 -23.03
N GLY A 229 -8.07 -7.94 -23.26
CA GLY A 229 -7.42 -7.32 -24.42
C GLY A 229 -7.14 -5.83 -24.30
N SER A 230 -7.55 -5.15 -23.20
CA SER A 230 -7.16 -3.75 -22.96
C SER A 230 -5.68 -3.66 -22.55
N VAL A 231 -5.08 -2.49 -22.76
CA VAL A 231 -3.71 -2.21 -22.37
C VAL A 231 -3.72 -1.28 -21.15
N SER A 232 -3.04 -1.70 -20.08
CA SER A 232 -2.78 -0.88 -18.90
C SER A 232 -1.39 -0.27 -18.98
N SER A 233 -1.28 1.03 -18.65
CA SER A 233 -0.01 1.75 -18.52
C SER A 233 -0.16 2.82 -17.45
N ASP A 234 0.89 3.06 -16.69
CA ASP A 234 0.95 4.12 -15.67
C ASP A 234 1.55 5.42 -16.23
N ILE A 235 1.94 5.43 -17.52
CA ILE A 235 2.49 6.60 -18.22
C ILE A 235 1.34 7.50 -18.69
N HIS A 236 0.69 8.15 -17.74
CA HIS A 236 -0.44 9.05 -17.99
C HIS A 236 -0.56 10.16 -16.95
N GLN A 237 -1.37 11.17 -17.21
CA GLN A 237 -1.51 12.38 -16.37
C GLN A 237 -1.96 12.09 -14.93
N ALA A 238 -2.76 11.03 -14.68
CA ALA A 238 -3.22 10.69 -13.35
C ALA A 238 -2.10 10.11 -12.45
N LEU A 239 -0.93 9.76 -13.02
CA LEU A 239 0.28 9.43 -12.28
C LEU A 239 0.67 10.53 -11.29
N ALA A 240 0.42 11.82 -11.62
CA ALA A 240 0.62 12.94 -10.71
C ALA A 240 -0.11 12.79 -9.38
N LEU A 241 -1.25 12.12 -9.37
CA LEU A 241 -2.12 11.96 -8.20
C LEU A 241 -2.01 10.56 -7.58
N GLY A 242 -1.07 9.75 -8.03
CA GLY A 242 -0.89 8.38 -7.58
C GLY A 242 -1.95 7.42 -8.11
N GLY A 243 -2.62 7.77 -9.21
CA GLY A 243 -3.49 6.85 -9.94
C GLY A 243 -2.62 5.91 -10.77
N ILE A 244 -2.33 4.73 -10.27
CA ILE A 244 -1.51 3.72 -10.93
C ILE A 244 -2.21 2.36 -10.91
N THR A 245 -1.79 1.45 -11.77
CA THR A 245 -2.48 0.17 -12.01
C THR A 245 -2.46 -0.74 -10.78
N ASP A 246 -1.28 -1.07 -10.28
CA ASP A 246 -1.12 -2.08 -9.22
C ASP A 246 -0.93 -1.48 -7.81
N GLY A 247 -0.65 -0.19 -7.71
CA GLY A 247 -0.27 0.45 -6.45
C GLY A 247 1.18 0.22 -6.07
N VAL A 248 1.58 0.61 -4.85
CA VAL A 248 2.95 0.51 -4.32
C VAL A 248 2.95 -0.11 -2.93
N THR A 249 4.07 -0.70 -2.53
CA THR A 249 4.26 -1.20 -1.17
C THR A 249 4.66 -0.08 -0.20
N ASN A 250 4.39 -0.28 1.09
CA ASN A 250 4.83 0.63 2.15
C ASN A 250 6.37 0.76 2.18
N LEU A 251 7.08 -0.35 1.99
CA LEU A 251 8.54 -0.37 1.98
C LEU A 251 9.12 0.47 0.84
N GLU A 252 8.59 0.33 -0.39
CA GLU A 252 9.05 1.12 -1.55
C GLU A 252 8.82 2.62 -1.35
N MET A 253 7.63 3.00 -0.85
CA MET A 253 7.34 4.40 -0.53
C MET A 253 8.28 4.95 0.54
N THR A 254 8.56 4.18 1.60
CA THR A 254 9.49 4.58 2.65
C THR A 254 10.90 4.79 2.09
N ALA A 255 11.38 3.88 1.24
CA ALA A 255 12.71 3.98 0.61
C ALA A 255 12.80 5.17 -0.37
N ALA A 256 11.73 5.42 -1.13
CA ALA A 256 11.67 6.56 -2.05
C ALA A 256 11.81 7.90 -1.30
N TYR A 257 11.05 8.09 -0.23
CA TYR A 257 11.18 9.29 0.61
C TYR A 257 12.49 9.35 1.39
N ALA A 258 13.03 8.20 1.82
CA ALA A 258 14.35 8.14 2.45
C ALA A 258 15.46 8.67 1.54
N SER A 259 15.35 8.50 0.22
CA SER A 259 16.33 9.03 -0.74
C SER A 259 16.34 10.57 -0.79
N ILE A 260 15.19 11.22 -0.59
CA ILE A 260 15.13 12.68 -0.49
C ILE A 260 15.83 13.13 0.80
N ALA A 261 15.55 12.47 1.93
CA ALA A 261 16.21 12.74 3.21
C ALA A 261 17.72 12.43 3.17
N ASN A 262 18.16 11.55 2.28
CA ASN A 262 19.56 11.17 2.03
C ASN A 262 20.19 12.00 0.89
N THR A 263 19.85 13.27 0.77
CA THR A 263 20.42 14.20 -0.21
C THR A 263 20.34 13.70 -1.67
N GLY A 264 19.23 13.04 -2.03
CA GLY A 264 18.99 12.52 -3.38
C GLY A 264 19.65 11.19 -3.70
N LYS A 265 20.13 10.45 -2.69
CA LYS A 265 20.78 9.14 -2.85
C LYS A 265 19.84 8.02 -2.43
N TYR A 266 19.43 7.21 -3.37
CA TYR A 266 18.65 6.01 -3.12
C TYR A 266 19.55 4.85 -2.68
N ILE A 267 19.17 4.17 -1.60
CA ILE A 267 19.77 2.92 -1.14
C ILE A 267 18.67 1.88 -1.04
N ARG A 268 18.89 0.72 -1.67
CA ARG A 268 17.91 -0.37 -1.60
C ARG A 268 17.75 -0.83 -0.14
N PRO A 269 16.50 -0.99 0.35
CA PRO A 269 16.26 -1.50 1.69
C PRO A 269 16.87 -2.87 1.93
N VAL A 270 17.53 -3.06 3.08
CA VAL A 270 18.14 -4.32 3.50
C VAL A 270 17.74 -4.66 4.93
N PHE A 271 17.61 -5.97 5.21
CA PHE A 271 17.12 -6.50 6.49
C PHE A 271 18.21 -7.21 7.30
N TYR A 272 19.41 -7.38 6.74
CA TYR A 272 20.54 -8.05 7.37
C TYR A 272 21.86 -7.41 6.91
N SER A 273 22.86 -7.40 7.77
CA SER A 273 24.20 -6.92 7.43
C SER A 273 24.98 -7.97 6.65
N GLN A 274 25.00 -9.20 7.14
CA GLN A 274 25.72 -10.32 6.51
C GLN A 274 24.96 -11.62 6.71
N VAL A 275 25.16 -12.55 5.76
CA VAL A 275 24.80 -13.97 5.92
C VAL A 275 26.09 -14.77 5.87
N ILE A 276 26.35 -15.55 6.93
CA ILE A 276 27.58 -16.32 7.12
C ILE A 276 27.20 -17.80 7.23
N ASP A 277 27.93 -18.69 6.55
CA ASP A 277 27.72 -20.13 6.66
C ASP A 277 28.33 -20.71 7.96
N SER A 278 28.13 -22.02 8.19
CA SER A 278 28.64 -22.73 9.37
C SER A 278 30.17 -22.75 9.47
N ASN A 279 30.89 -22.47 8.39
CA ASN A 279 32.35 -22.44 8.34
C ASN A 279 32.92 -21.01 8.49
N GLY A 280 32.08 -20.00 8.75
CA GLY A 280 32.47 -18.60 8.86
C GLY A 280 32.64 -17.88 7.53
N ARG A 281 32.28 -18.48 6.39
CA ARG A 281 32.38 -17.85 5.09
C ARG A 281 31.18 -16.90 4.89
N VAL A 282 31.46 -15.65 4.51
CA VAL A 282 30.43 -14.67 4.16
C VAL A 282 29.80 -15.06 2.82
N LEU A 283 28.49 -15.33 2.81
CA LEU A 283 27.70 -15.64 1.63
C LEU A 283 27.08 -14.37 1.02
N LEU A 284 26.57 -13.47 1.86
CA LEU A 284 25.99 -12.19 1.45
C LEU A 284 26.54 -11.09 2.37
N ASP A 285 26.84 -9.93 1.80
CA ASP A 285 27.36 -8.78 2.55
C ASP A 285 26.65 -7.50 2.12
N ASN A 286 26.02 -6.84 3.08
CA ASN A 286 25.35 -5.54 2.96
C ASN A 286 26.00 -4.49 3.90
N THR A 287 27.18 -4.73 4.46
CA THR A 287 27.84 -3.79 5.38
C THR A 287 28.25 -2.48 4.71
N ALA A 288 28.47 -2.52 3.39
CA ALA A 288 28.77 -1.35 2.57
C ALA A 288 27.60 -1.08 1.61
N PRO A 289 26.60 -0.29 1.99
CA PRO A 289 25.44 -0.04 1.16
C PRO A 289 25.82 0.71 -0.12
N LYS A 290 25.26 0.25 -1.27
CA LYS A 290 25.45 0.88 -2.57
C LYS A 290 24.39 1.98 -2.76
N ALA A 291 24.82 3.23 -2.67
CA ALA A 291 23.97 4.38 -2.95
C ALA A 291 23.98 4.72 -4.45
N LYS A 292 22.81 5.00 -5.01
CA LYS A 292 22.62 5.54 -6.36
C LYS A 292 22.13 6.97 -6.26
N THR A 293 22.86 7.95 -6.80
CA THR A 293 22.36 9.33 -6.90
C THR A 293 21.22 9.37 -7.93
N ILE A 294 20.04 9.80 -7.50
CA ILE A 294 18.82 9.87 -8.30
C ILE A 294 18.27 11.30 -8.40
N LEU A 295 18.68 12.18 -7.50
CA LEU A 295 18.38 13.63 -7.50
C LEU A 295 19.64 14.42 -7.19
N LYS A 296 19.67 15.68 -7.62
CA LYS A 296 20.66 16.65 -7.14
C LYS A 296 20.44 16.97 -5.67
N ASP A 297 21.50 17.25 -4.93
CA ASP A 297 21.43 17.65 -3.52
C ASP A 297 20.52 18.88 -3.32
N SER A 298 20.62 19.86 -4.26
CA SER A 298 19.77 21.05 -4.26
C SER A 298 18.29 20.74 -4.45
N THR A 299 17.96 19.77 -5.30
CA THR A 299 16.59 19.28 -5.49
C THR A 299 16.05 18.63 -4.23
N ALA A 300 16.82 17.73 -3.64
CA ALA A 300 16.45 17.06 -2.39
C ALA A 300 16.22 18.08 -1.24
N TYR A 301 17.08 19.09 -1.15
CA TYR A 301 16.91 20.20 -0.20
C TYR A 301 15.61 20.98 -0.43
N LEU A 302 15.33 21.40 -1.68
CA LEU A 302 14.12 22.15 -2.02
C LEU A 302 12.85 21.34 -1.74
N LEU A 303 12.84 20.05 -2.08
CA LEU A 303 11.71 19.17 -1.76
C LEU A 303 11.50 19.03 -0.25
N THR A 304 12.57 18.93 0.53
CA THR A 304 12.51 18.91 2.00
C THR A 304 11.89 20.20 2.53
N GLN A 305 12.32 21.39 2.03
CA GLN A 305 11.73 22.67 2.43
C GLN A 305 10.24 22.78 2.05
N ALA A 306 9.86 22.27 0.89
CA ALA A 306 8.45 22.20 0.49
C ALA A 306 7.63 21.28 1.42
N MET A 307 8.16 20.12 1.79
CA MET A 307 7.49 19.19 2.71
C MET A 307 7.38 19.75 4.14
N ILE A 308 8.35 20.54 4.60
CA ILE A 308 8.24 21.28 5.86
C ILE A 308 7.04 22.23 5.82
N SER A 309 6.78 22.87 4.68
CA SER A 309 5.62 23.78 4.56
C SER A 309 4.28 23.04 4.60
N VAL A 310 4.23 21.76 4.19
CA VAL A 310 3.03 20.92 4.33
C VAL A 310 2.63 20.79 5.82
N VAL A 311 3.61 20.60 6.69
CA VAL A 311 3.36 20.44 8.14
C VAL A 311 3.16 21.79 8.82
N LYS A 312 3.88 22.85 8.42
CA LYS A 312 3.80 24.16 9.06
C LYS A 312 2.53 24.96 8.70
N GLU A 313 2.10 24.89 7.46
CA GLU A 313 1.06 25.78 6.91
C GLU A 313 0.11 25.08 5.91
N GLY A 314 0.25 23.78 5.72
CA GLY A 314 -0.48 23.00 4.73
C GLY A 314 -1.43 21.94 5.33
N THR A 315 -1.72 20.94 4.51
CA THR A 315 -2.64 19.84 4.86
C THR A 315 -2.12 18.93 5.97
N GLY A 316 -0.83 19.01 6.32
CA GLY A 316 -0.18 18.23 7.36
C GLY A 316 -0.10 18.92 8.72
N THR A 317 -0.72 20.08 8.92
CA THR A 317 -0.70 20.80 10.21
C THR A 317 -1.13 19.96 11.44
N PRO A 318 -2.08 19.00 11.31
CA PRO A 318 -2.42 18.11 12.44
C PRO A 318 -1.28 17.18 12.88
N CYS A 319 -0.21 17.05 12.08
CA CYS A 319 0.96 16.24 12.40
C CYS A 319 2.07 17.01 13.12
N GLN A 320 1.87 18.29 13.47
CA GLN A 320 2.82 19.06 14.26
C GLN A 320 2.98 18.44 15.66
N LEU A 321 4.21 18.26 16.07
CA LEU A 321 4.52 17.79 17.41
C LEU A 321 4.49 18.97 18.41
N GLU A 322 3.95 18.74 19.61
CA GLU A 322 4.05 19.70 20.71
C GLU A 322 5.53 19.92 21.06
N GLY A 323 6.00 21.16 20.99
CA GLY A 323 7.38 21.51 21.27
C GLY A 323 8.20 21.92 20.04
N GLY A 324 7.63 21.91 18.87
CA GLY A 324 8.17 22.48 17.61
C GLY A 324 9.46 21.83 17.14
N MET A 325 9.37 21.01 16.11
CA MET A 325 10.43 20.92 15.10
C MET A 325 9.96 21.60 13.84
#